data_887da29aff3c4088112bb3de062fc2aa
#
_entry.id   887da29aff3c4088112bb3de062fc2aa
#
_cell.length_a   1.000
_cell.length_b   1.000
_cell.length_c   1.000
_cell.angle_alpha   90.00
_cell.angle_beta   90.00
_cell.angle_gamma   90.00
#
_symmetry.space_group_name_H-M   'P 1'
#
loop_
_entity.id
_entity.type
_entity.pdbx_description
1 polymer ?
#
loop_
_entity_poly.entity_id
_entity_poly.type
_entity_poly.pdbx_seq_one_letter_code
_entity_poly.pdbx_strand_id
1 'polypeptide(L)'
;VYNAGEFCFNVIVPEYFSRVNDNGTYSNGSGCGNDTASERSMVKKYIVDSVKYWADEYHIDGFRFDLVGLLDTETMNEVIEEVHKDHPDVIFYGEGWSMQTSLTKEGYSMTTQTNSTEVPEMAFFSDTLRDLLKGNTFSTTEKGFVSGANGKEKTLQKCFMGLSPEWCTTPSQSIN
;
A
#
# COMPACT_ATOMS: atom_id res chain seq x y z
N VAL A 1 5.04 -15.82 -1.18
CA VAL A 1 5.05 -17.29 -1.00
C VAL A 1 4.40 -17.92 -2.20
N TYR A 2 5.16 -18.65 -3.03
CA TYR A 2 4.66 -19.26 -4.28
C TYR A 2 3.59 -20.33 -4.07
N ASN A 3 3.63 -21.02 -2.93
CA ASN A 3 2.64 -22.02 -2.58
C ASN A 3 2.04 -21.67 -1.23
N ALA A 4 0.89 -20.99 -1.25
CA ALA A 4 0.20 -20.60 -0.04
C ALA A 4 -0.18 -21.78 0.85
N GLY A 5 -0.46 -22.96 0.27
CA GLY A 5 -0.78 -24.17 1.01
C GLY A 5 0.39 -24.78 1.80
N GLU A 6 1.63 -24.44 1.43
CA GLU A 6 2.86 -24.88 2.13
C GLU A 6 3.43 -23.81 3.07
N PHE A 7 2.87 -22.60 3.07
CA PHE A 7 3.29 -21.55 3.97
C PHE A 7 2.96 -21.93 5.42
N CYS A 8 3.96 -21.81 6.31
CA CYS A 8 3.88 -22.38 7.68
C CYS A 8 2.60 -21.98 8.44
N PHE A 9 2.17 -20.72 8.36
CA PHE A 9 0.95 -20.28 9.05
C PHE A 9 -0.32 -20.87 8.44
N ASN A 10 -0.36 -21.08 7.13
CA ASN A 10 -1.48 -21.76 6.48
C ASN A 10 -1.49 -23.27 6.74
N VAL A 11 -0.34 -23.88 7.04
CA VAL A 11 -0.25 -25.29 7.47
C VAL A 11 -0.75 -25.45 8.92
N ILE A 12 -0.37 -24.50 9.81
CA ILE A 12 -0.76 -24.56 11.23
C ILE A 12 -2.25 -24.23 11.42
N VAL A 13 -2.71 -23.16 10.76
CA VAL A 13 -4.13 -22.74 10.78
C VAL A 13 -4.57 -22.50 9.34
N PRO A 14 -5.09 -23.54 8.65
CA PRO A 14 -5.53 -23.42 7.27
C PRO A 14 -6.53 -22.29 7.08
N GLU A 15 -6.41 -21.60 5.95
CA GLU A 15 -7.31 -20.53 5.51
C GLU A 15 -7.42 -19.31 6.45
N TYR A 16 -6.50 -19.18 7.42
CA TYR A 16 -6.54 -18.07 8.37
C TYR A 16 -5.60 -16.93 8.01
N PHE A 17 -4.32 -17.19 7.73
CA PHE A 17 -3.33 -16.17 7.45
C PHE A 17 -3.49 -15.54 6.06
N SER A 18 -3.84 -16.35 5.09
CA SER A 18 -4.07 -15.91 3.70
C SER A 18 -5.57 -15.85 3.38
N ARG A 19 -5.96 -14.87 2.55
CA ARG A 19 -7.34 -14.75 2.05
C ARG A 19 -7.69 -15.91 1.14
N VAL A 20 -8.94 -16.36 1.22
CA VAL A 20 -9.47 -17.47 0.43
C VAL A 20 -10.72 -16.99 -0.32
N ASN A 21 -10.82 -17.36 -1.58
CA ASN A 21 -11.98 -17.14 -2.43
C ASN A 21 -13.14 -18.09 -2.03
N ASP A 22 -14.35 -17.79 -2.45
CA ASP A 22 -15.54 -18.63 -2.17
C ASP A 22 -15.41 -20.07 -2.65
N ASN A 23 -14.57 -20.31 -3.66
CA ASN A 23 -14.31 -21.64 -4.20
C ASN A 23 -13.20 -22.42 -3.44
N GLY A 24 -12.68 -21.88 -2.33
CA GLY A 24 -11.64 -22.50 -1.53
C GLY A 24 -10.21 -22.32 -2.04
N THR A 25 -10.01 -21.58 -3.13
CA THR A 25 -8.66 -21.24 -3.61
C THR A 25 -8.12 -19.99 -2.90
N TYR A 26 -6.80 -19.90 -2.73
CA TYR A 26 -6.20 -18.69 -2.17
C TYR A 26 -6.38 -17.48 -3.11
N SER A 27 -6.75 -16.33 -2.53
CA SER A 27 -6.77 -15.05 -3.24
C SER A 27 -5.36 -14.68 -3.69
N ASN A 28 -5.22 -14.19 -4.91
CA ASN A 28 -3.93 -13.89 -5.52
C ASN A 28 -3.93 -12.54 -6.25
N GLY A 29 -4.39 -11.50 -5.57
CA GLY A 29 -4.33 -10.13 -6.08
C GLY A 29 -2.89 -9.62 -6.23
N SER A 30 -1.98 -10.14 -5.43
CA SER A 30 -0.55 -9.87 -5.52
C SER A 30 0.10 -10.42 -6.80
N GLY A 31 -0.48 -11.45 -7.41
CA GLY A 31 0.18 -12.24 -8.46
C GLY A 31 1.32 -13.17 -7.95
N CYS A 32 1.52 -13.21 -6.63
CA CYS A 32 2.62 -13.95 -5.97
C CYS A 32 2.15 -15.21 -5.23
N GLY A 33 0.91 -15.63 -5.45
CA GLY A 33 0.37 -16.91 -4.94
C GLY A 33 -0.63 -16.78 -3.80
N ASN A 34 -0.62 -15.70 -3.03
CA ASN A 34 -1.56 -15.46 -1.94
C ASN A 34 -1.59 -14.00 -1.51
N ASP A 35 -2.65 -13.61 -0.82
CA ASP A 35 -2.83 -12.31 -0.20
C ASP A 35 -2.97 -12.46 1.31
N THR A 36 -2.30 -11.60 2.08
CA THR A 36 -2.33 -11.61 3.55
C THR A 36 -3.67 -11.09 4.06
N ALA A 37 -4.34 -11.86 4.92
CA ALA A 37 -5.62 -11.49 5.53
C ALA A 37 -5.42 -10.56 6.75
N SER A 38 -4.93 -9.35 6.51
CA SER A 38 -4.56 -8.37 7.55
C SER A 38 -5.75 -7.98 8.45
N GLU A 39 -6.97 -8.03 7.93
CA GLU A 39 -8.21 -7.76 8.66
C GLU A 39 -8.55 -8.81 9.74
N ARG A 40 -7.82 -9.92 9.82
CA ARG A 40 -8.00 -10.93 10.87
C ARG A 40 -7.16 -10.59 12.09
N SER A 41 -7.76 -10.67 13.26
CA SER A 41 -7.19 -10.17 14.52
C SER A 41 -5.78 -10.68 14.84
N MET A 42 -5.51 -11.97 14.65
CA MET A 42 -4.17 -12.52 14.92
C MET A 42 -3.16 -12.23 13.82
N VAL A 43 -3.61 -12.02 12.57
CA VAL A 43 -2.74 -11.57 11.49
C VAL A 43 -2.37 -10.10 11.69
N LYS A 44 -3.35 -9.25 12.02
CA LYS A 44 -3.14 -7.86 12.42
C LYS A 44 -2.12 -7.78 13.56
N LYS A 45 -2.38 -8.52 14.65
CA LYS A 45 -1.46 -8.57 15.80
C LYS A 45 -0.04 -8.98 15.39
N TYR A 46 0.10 -9.99 14.54
CA TYR A 46 1.42 -10.42 14.05
C TYR A 46 2.15 -9.31 13.29
N ILE A 47 1.42 -8.55 12.44
CA ILE A 47 2.01 -7.43 11.69
C ILE A 47 2.42 -6.32 12.65
N VAL A 48 1.53 -5.89 13.55
CA VAL A 48 1.80 -4.83 14.54
C VAL A 48 2.99 -5.19 15.43
N ASP A 49 2.96 -6.37 16.05
CA ASP A 49 4.04 -6.83 16.93
C ASP A 49 5.38 -6.92 16.19
N SER A 50 5.37 -7.39 14.93
CA SER A 50 6.58 -7.50 14.12
C SER A 50 7.19 -6.13 13.83
N VAL A 51 6.40 -5.17 13.39
CA VAL A 51 6.90 -3.82 13.06
C VAL A 51 7.42 -3.12 14.32
N LYS A 52 6.65 -3.20 15.42
CA LYS A 52 7.07 -2.65 16.71
C LYS A 52 8.40 -3.28 17.18
N TYR A 53 8.54 -4.59 17.10
CA TYR A 53 9.77 -5.29 17.46
C TYR A 53 11.01 -4.77 16.70
N TRP A 54 10.87 -4.56 15.39
CA TRP A 54 11.98 -4.03 14.58
C TRP A 54 12.32 -2.58 14.92
N ALA A 55 11.33 -1.76 15.27
CA ALA A 55 11.56 -0.39 15.73
C ALA A 55 12.24 -0.39 17.11
N ASP A 56 11.74 -1.16 18.06
CA ASP A 56 12.22 -1.21 19.44
C ASP A 56 13.63 -1.80 19.55
N GLU A 57 13.85 -2.96 18.97
CA GLU A 57 15.10 -3.74 19.17
C GLU A 57 16.21 -3.36 18.20
N TYR A 58 15.86 -2.94 16.97
CA TYR A 58 16.85 -2.65 15.93
C TYR A 58 16.92 -1.16 15.57
N HIS A 59 16.07 -0.32 16.17
CA HIS A 59 16.06 1.14 15.97
C HIS A 59 15.95 1.52 14.49
N ILE A 60 15.05 0.86 13.78
CA ILE A 60 14.79 1.13 12.35
C ILE A 60 14.00 2.43 12.24
N ASP A 61 14.46 3.35 11.37
CA ASP A 61 13.89 4.69 11.19
C ASP A 61 12.72 4.74 10.20
N GLY A 62 12.39 3.62 9.55
CA GLY A 62 11.26 3.57 8.63
C GLY A 62 10.98 2.20 8.05
N PHE A 63 9.75 2.02 7.58
CA PHE A 63 9.26 0.76 7.02
C PHE A 63 8.66 0.96 5.64
N ARG A 64 9.12 0.16 4.68
CA ARG A 64 8.50 0.05 3.37
C ARG A 64 7.63 -1.21 3.33
N PHE A 65 6.35 -1.02 3.01
CA PHE A 65 5.42 -2.12 2.82
C PHE A 65 5.27 -2.45 1.35
N ASP A 66 5.63 -3.67 1.02
CA ASP A 66 5.42 -4.24 -0.31
C ASP A 66 3.92 -4.48 -0.51
N LEU A 67 3.37 -4.03 -1.65
CA LEU A 67 1.96 -4.20 -2.00
C LEU A 67 0.99 -3.82 -0.85
N VAL A 68 1.23 -2.72 -0.15
CA VAL A 68 0.39 -2.27 0.98
C VAL A 68 -1.07 -2.07 0.58
N GLY A 69 -1.34 -1.85 -0.72
CA GLY A 69 -2.69 -1.81 -1.29
C GLY A 69 -3.50 -3.11 -1.12
N LEU A 70 -2.87 -4.19 -0.64
CA LEU A 70 -3.54 -5.44 -0.26
C LEU A 70 -3.73 -5.59 1.26
N LEU A 71 -3.29 -4.63 2.06
CA LEU A 71 -3.54 -4.57 3.50
C LEU A 71 -4.66 -3.57 3.80
N ASP A 72 -5.47 -3.84 4.82
CA ASP A 72 -6.55 -2.93 5.20
C ASP A 72 -6.05 -1.69 5.94
N THR A 73 -6.80 -0.58 5.81
CA THR A 73 -6.44 0.72 6.40
C THR A 73 -6.42 0.70 7.92
N GLU A 74 -7.30 -0.09 8.54
CA GLU A 74 -7.40 -0.21 10.00
C GLU A 74 -6.13 -0.84 10.58
N THR A 75 -5.64 -1.92 9.95
CA THR A 75 -4.38 -2.56 10.32
C THR A 75 -3.20 -1.62 10.17
N MET A 76 -3.13 -0.86 9.08
CA MET A 76 -2.02 0.06 8.85
C MET A 76 -2.03 1.23 9.83
N ASN A 77 -3.19 1.79 10.16
CA ASN A 77 -3.31 2.81 11.19
C ASN A 77 -2.84 2.28 12.56
N GLU A 78 -3.27 1.06 12.94
CA GLU A 78 -2.85 0.45 14.21
C GLU A 78 -1.32 0.23 14.26
N VAL A 79 -0.71 -0.21 13.16
CA VAL A 79 0.76 -0.33 13.04
C VAL A 79 1.44 1.01 13.31
N ILE A 80 1.00 2.07 12.63
CA ILE A 80 1.58 3.41 12.75
C ILE A 80 1.40 3.96 14.16
N GLU A 81 0.18 3.89 14.69
CA GLU A 81 -0.15 4.38 16.03
C GLU A 81 0.68 3.67 17.12
N GLU A 82 0.81 2.34 17.05
CA GLU A 82 1.55 1.59 18.05
C GLU A 82 3.06 1.86 18.02
N VAL A 83 3.63 2.07 16.83
CA VAL A 83 5.05 2.43 16.70
C VAL A 83 5.28 3.88 17.12
N HIS A 84 4.43 4.81 16.72
CA HIS A 84 4.59 6.23 17.03
C HIS A 84 4.43 6.57 18.51
N LYS A 85 3.88 5.67 19.35
CA LYS A 85 3.87 5.87 20.81
C LYS A 85 5.27 6.02 21.39
N ASP A 86 6.22 5.25 20.89
CA ASP A 86 7.59 5.20 21.40
C ASP A 86 8.60 5.78 20.40
N HIS A 87 8.27 5.80 19.10
CA HIS A 87 9.14 6.19 17.98
C HIS A 87 8.41 7.13 17.00
N PRO A 88 8.11 8.39 17.39
CA PRO A 88 7.26 9.28 16.61
C PRO A 88 7.86 9.74 15.27
N ASP A 89 9.18 9.58 15.08
CA ASP A 89 9.89 9.99 13.87
C ASP A 89 10.01 8.87 12.82
N VAL A 90 9.53 7.66 13.12
CA VAL A 90 9.56 6.52 12.19
C VAL A 90 8.63 6.77 11.01
N ILE A 91 9.15 6.62 9.79
CA ILE A 91 8.38 6.86 8.57
C ILE A 91 7.78 5.56 8.01
N PHE A 92 6.58 5.68 7.44
CA PHE A 92 5.86 4.56 6.80
C PHE A 92 5.55 4.89 5.35
N TYR A 93 5.88 3.97 4.44
CA TYR A 93 5.56 4.14 3.03
C TYR A 93 5.39 2.78 2.32
N GLY A 94 4.75 2.78 1.17
CA GLY A 94 4.54 1.52 0.46
C GLY A 94 3.89 1.65 -0.91
N GLU A 95 3.60 0.49 -1.49
CA GLU A 95 2.99 0.36 -2.81
C GLU A 95 1.47 0.29 -2.68
N GLY A 96 0.81 1.43 -2.73
CA GLY A 96 -0.64 1.56 -2.59
C GLY A 96 -1.40 1.34 -3.90
N TRP A 97 -1.06 0.31 -4.66
CA TRP A 97 -1.75 -0.03 -5.90
C TRP A 97 -3.15 -0.58 -5.64
N SER A 98 -4.12 -0.20 -6.49
CA SER A 98 -5.47 -0.78 -6.46
C SER A 98 -5.44 -2.17 -7.10
N MET A 99 -5.53 -3.19 -6.28
CA MET A 99 -5.51 -4.60 -6.71
C MET A 99 -6.76 -5.32 -6.24
N GLN A 100 -7.17 -6.35 -6.98
CA GLN A 100 -8.31 -7.18 -6.61
C GLN A 100 -7.88 -8.24 -5.59
N THR A 101 -8.58 -8.29 -4.45
CA THR A 101 -8.36 -9.29 -3.41
C THR A 101 -9.67 -9.69 -2.76
N SER A 102 -9.76 -10.93 -2.29
CA SER A 102 -10.95 -11.44 -1.61
C SER A 102 -10.88 -11.08 -0.12
N LEU A 103 -11.71 -10.13 0.31
CA LEU A 103 -11.83 -9.78 1.73
C LEU A 103 -12.65 -10.83 2.49
N THR A 104 -12.22 -11.16 3.69
CA THR A 104 -12.93 -12.11 4.57
C THR A 104 -14.13 -11.49 5.28
N LYS A 105 -14.19 -10.15 5.30
CA LYS A 105 -15.31 -9.37 5.86
C LYS A 105 -15.60 -8.19 4.96
N GLU A 106 -16.88 -7.82 4.86
CA GLU A 106 -17.29 -6.57 4.24
C GLU A 106 -16.94 -5.37 5.13
N GLY A 107 -16.77 -4.20 4.51
CA GLY A 107 -16.59 -2.93 5.22
C GLY A 107 -15.13 -2.52 5.49
N TYR A 108 -14.15 -3.28 5.05
CA TYR A 108 -12.75 -2.85 5.11
C TYR A 108 -12.35 -2.08 3.85
N SER A 109 -11.64 -0.97 4.05
CA SER A 109 -10.94 -0.24 2.99
C SER A 109 -9.51 -0.75 2.87
N MET A 110 -9.00 -0.81 1.64
CA MET A 110 -7.59 -1.17 1.38
C MET A 110 -6.70 0.07 1.43
N THR A 111 -5.45 -0.12 1.86
CA THR A 111 -4.45 0.94 1.97
C THR A 111 -3.89 1.31 0.60
N THR A 112 -4.75 1.88 -0.23
CA THR A 112 -4.42 2.32 -1.59
C THR A 112 -4.17 3.82 -1.65
N GLN A 113 -3.54 4.29 -2.73
CA GLN A 113 -3.38 5.74 -2.99
C GLN A 113 -4.74 6.47 -2.97
N THR A 114 -5.81 5.84 -3.45
CA THR A 114 -7.16 6.43 -3.47
C THR A 114 -7.78 6.58 -2.09
N ASN A 115 -7.37 5.76 -1.14
CA ASN A 115 -7.84 5.77 0.24
C ASN A 115 -6.82 6.44 1.20
N SER A 116 -5.88 7.20 0.68
CA SER A 116 -4.80 7.82 1.47
C SER A 116 -5.30 8.76 2.58
N THR A 117 -6.50 9.32 2.45
CA THR A 117 -7.14 10.11 3.52
C THR A 117 -7.51 9.28 4.76
N GLU A 118 -7.67 7.96 4.60
CA GLU A 118 -7.95 7.04 5.70
C GLU A 118 -6.67 6.60 6.44
N VAL A 119 -5.49 6.83 5.83
CA VAL A 119 -4.15 6.51 6.40
C VAL A 119 -3.22 7.72 6.23
N PRO A 120 -3.47 8.83 6.92
CA PRO A 120 -2.83 10.11 6.63
C PRO A 120 -1.30 10.13 6.88
N GLU A 121 -0.80 9.23 7.70
CA GLU A 121 0.64 9.12 8.02
C GLU A 121 1.39 8.10 7.14
N MET A 122 0.71 7.50 6.17
CA MET A 122 1.29 6.58 5.21
C MET A 122 1.64 7.31 3.91
N ALA A 123 2.90 7.22 3.48
CA ALA A 123 3.33 7.70 2.17
C ALA A 123 3.21 6.60 1.10
N PHE A 124 2.99 6.99 -0.14
CA PHE A 124 2.83 6.05 -1.26
C PHE A 124 3.79 6.36 -2.40
N PHE A 125 4.26 5.32 -3.08
CA PHE A 125 4.92 5.50 -4.36
C PHE A 125 3.94 6.08 -5.38
N SER A 126 4.41 7.05 -6.17
CA SER A 126 3.61 7.69 -7.22
C SER A 126 4.01 7.17 -8.60
N ASP A 127 3.22 6.27 -9.15
CA ASP A 127 3.33 5.81 -10.54
C ASP A 127 3.01 6.94 -11.52
N THR A 128 2.08 7.82 -11.18
CA THR A 128 1.75 9.01 -11.96
C THR A 128 2.95 9.92 -12.13
N LEU A 129 3.66 10.25 -11.05
CA LEU A 129 4.87 11.08 -11.13
C LEU A 129 5.97 10.40 -11.95
N ARG A 130 6.19 9.11 -11.70
CA ARG A 130 7.16 8.30 -12.44
C ARG A 130 6.91 8.35 -13.94
N ASP A 131 5.68 8.07 -14.36
CA ASP A 131 5.32 7.97 -15.77
C ASP A 131 5.21 9.35 -16.45
N LEU A 132 4.84 10.39 -15.72
CA LEU A 132 4.92 11.77 -16.20
C LEU A 132 6.36 12.19 -16.50
N LEU A 133 7.32 11.80 -15.67
CA LEU A 133 8.73 12.16 -15.86
C LEU A 133 9.37 11.37 -17.00
N LYS A 134 9.30 10.04 -16.97
CA LYS A 134 10.05 9.20 -17.91
C LYS A 134 9.26 8.73 -19.13
N GLY A 135 7.94 8.70 -19.07
CA GLY A 135 7.04 8.00 -19.98
C GLY A 135 6.51 6.72 -19.34
N ASN A 136 5.44 6.16 -19.90
CA ASN A 136 4.79 4.97 -19.36
C ASN A 136 5.79 3.81 -19.20
N THR A 137 5.82 3.20 -18.03
CA THR A 137 6.76 2.12 -17.69
C THR A 137 6.60 0.88 -18.58
N PHE A 138 5.40 0.64 -19.09
CA PHE A 138 5.08 -0.50 -19.93
C PHE A 138 5.14 -0.18 -21.45
N SER A 139 5.57 1.05 -21.82
CA SER A 139 5.73 1.48 -23.21
C SER A 139 7.18 1.86 -23.47
N THR A 140 7.75 1.34 -24.53
CA THR A 140 9.11 1.69 -25.00
C THR A 140 9.16 2.96 -25.86
N THR A 141 8.02 3.48 -26.27
CA THR A 141 7.91 4.59 -27.20
C THR A 141 7.26 5.85 -26.63
N GLU A 142 6.51 5.72 -25.54
CA GLU A 142 5.86 6.85 -24.89
C GLU A 142 6.89 7.73 -24.18
N LYS A 143 6.88 9.02 -24.52
CA LYS A 143 7.77 10.01 -23.92
C LYS A 143 7.17 10.57 -22.63
N GLY A 144 8.04 10.80 -21.64
CA GLY A 144 7.75 11.62 -20.48
C GLY A 144 8.29 13.04 -20.63
N PHE A 145 8.12 13.85 -19.59
CA PHE A 145 8.59 15.24 -19.58
C PHE A 145 10.09 15.34 -19.88
N VAL A 146 10.92 14.49 -19.28
CA VAL A 146 12.38 14.49 -19.46
C VAL A 146 12.80 14.15 -20.89
N SER A 147 11.98 13.37 -21.59
CA SER A 147 12.21 12.99 -22.99
C SER A 147 11.44 13.84 -24.02
N GLY A 148 10.87 14.96 -23.57
CA GLY A 148 10.28 15.99 -24.45
C GLY A 148 8.79 15.83 -24.73
N ALA A 149 8.02 15.19 -23.84
CA ALA A 149 6.56 15.23 -23.89
C ALA A 149 6.06 16.62 -23.45
N ASN A 150 5.14 17.21 -24.21
CA ASN A 150 4.51 18.49 -23.91
C ASN A 150 3.13 18.32 -23.27
N GLY A 151 2.66 19.37 -22.56
CA GLY A 151 1.29 19.45 -22.02
C GLY A 151 1.10 18.65 -20.70
N LYS A 152 2.19 18.17 -20.10
CA LYS A 152 2.18 17.43 -18.81
C LYS A 152 2.56 18.31 -17.61
N GLU A 153 2.88 19.60 -17.83
CA GLU A 153 3.50 20.48 -16.83
C GLU A 153 2.61 20.72 -15.61
N LYS A 154 1.31 20.94 -15.82
CA LYS A 154 0.36 21.16 -14.72
C LYS A 154 0.18 19.93 -13.84
N THR A 155 0.12 18.76 -14.44
CA THR A 155 0.00 17.49 -13.70
C THR A 155 1.29 17.20 -12.94
N LEU A 156 2.44 17.46 -13.57
CA LEU A 156 3.74 17.32 -12.93
C LEU A 156 3.87 18.24 -11.72
N GLN A 157 3.47 19.51 -11.84
CA GLN A 157 3.44 20.45 -10.73
C GLN A 157 2.60 19.94 -9.55
N LYS A 158 1.41 19.40 -9.82
CA LYS A 158 0.55 18.82 -8.79
C LYS A 158 1.22 17.61 -8.08
N CYS A 159 1.85 16.73 -8.84
CA CYS A 159 2.55 15.58 -8.27
C CYS A 159 3.72 16.00 -7.36
N PHE A 160 4.49 17.01 -7.74
CA PHE A 160 5.56 17.57 -6.90
C PHE A 160 5.06 18.20 -5.60
N MET A 161 3.81 18.64 -5.58
CA MET A 161 3.17 19.19 -4.39
C MET A 161 2.54 18.12 -3.50
N GLY A 162 2.72 16.84 -3.82
CA GLY A 162 2.14 15.71 -3.08
C GLY A 162 0.62 15.56 -3.23
N LEU A 163 0.03 16.25 -4.21
CA LEU A 163 -1.41 16.17 -4.47
C LEU A 163 -1.70 15.11 -5.52
N SER A 164 -2.45 14.07 -5.17
CA SER A 164 -2.98 13.17 -6.17
C SER A 164 -3.99 13.92 -7.06
N PRO A 165 -4.14 13.54 -8.34
CA PRO A 165 -5.14 14.15 -9.21
C PRO A 165 -6.57 14.11 -8.67
N GLU A 166 -6.88 13.09 -7.87
CA GLU A 166 -8.19 12.86 -7.26
C GLU A 166 -8.49 13.86 -6.13
N TRP A 167 -7.47 14.41 -5.48
CA TRP A 167 -7.63 15.39 -4.40
C TRP A 167 -7.80 16.82 -4.91
N CYS A 168 -7.46 17.08 -6.17
CA CYS A 168 -7.60 18.37 -6.81
C CYS A 168 -8.95 18.50 -7.54
N THR A 169 -10.03 18.15 -6.90
CA THR A 169 -11.38 18.21 -7.49
C THR A 169 -11.99 19.61 -7.47
N THR A 170 -11.44 20.55 -6.68
CA THR A 170 -11.93 21.93 -6.60
C THR A 170 -10.81 22.94 -6.90
N PRO A 171 -11.13 24.08 -7.52
CA PRO A 171 -10.15 25.15 -7.77
C PRO A 171 -9.47 25.71 -6.51
N SER A 172 -10.12 25.60 -5.35
CA SER A 172 -9.58 26.01 -4.05
C SER A 172 -8.50 25.07 -3.50
N GLN A 173 -8.39 23.86 -4.05
CA GLN A 173 -7.35 22.88 -3.70
C GLN A 173 -6.18 22.89 -4.70
N SER A 174 -6.31 23.62 -5.80
CA SER A 174 -5.16 23.92 -6.67
C SER A 174 -4.42 25.10 -6.07
N ILE A 175 -3.21 24.89 -5.61
CA ILE A 175 -2.33 25.99 -5.24
C ILE A 175 -2.02 26.77 -6.53
N ASN A 176 -2.37 28.04 -6.53
CA ASN A 176 -2.03 28.99 -7.59
C ASN A 176 -0.54 29.34 -7.54
#